data_d03db297854fff598b88a0a45cebcf07
#
_entry.id   d03db297854fff598b88a0a45cebcf07
#
_cell.length_a   1.000
_cell.length_b   1.000
_cell.length_c   1.000
_cell.angle_alpha   90.00
_cell.angle_beta   90.00
_cell.angle_gamma   90.00
#
_symmetry.space_group_name_H-M   'P 1'
#
loop_
_entity.id
_entity.type
_entity.pdbx_description
1 polymer ?
#
loop_
_entity_poly.entity_id
_entity_poly.type
_entity_poly.pdbx_seq_one_letter_code
_entity_poly.pdbx_strand_id
1 'polypeptide(L)'
;MATPSGTATATTYLARDHARAQAGTEVDAMPVLPASRWPAPPEGVAAEDVVWAETVAGGNYTHKVLARGTELRLTDLTGDACAHLLLHCADRPWERLNVADTVKVLWNAYLGEGHLLLSDQGRVLASVTWDTSGRHDALTGTSSLARNTVRYGDGTPQSASPAGRELFKLAALKHGLTPRDLPPSVSFFQGVRIAEDGTTEFTGSAGPGGTVTLRAEQDVTVLLANVPHPLDPRPAYTCGNLGVLAYRARPTSPGDPLWEATPEGRRAFLNTADHLTARGIA
;
A
#
# COMPACT_ATOMS: atom_id res chain seq x y z
N MET A 1 -35.18 25.64 -20.95
CA MET A 1 -35.13 25.88 -19.49
C MET A 1 -34.50 24.67 -18.88
N ALA A 2 -33.25 24.75 -18.48
CA ALA A 2 -32.58 23.68 -17.77
C ALA A 2 -33.02 23.71 -16.30
N THR A 3 -33.62 22.65 -15.81
CA THR A 3 -33.92 22.43 -14.39
C THR A 3 -32.60 22.41 -13.62
N PRO A 4 -32.45 23.15 -12.53
CA PRO A 4 -31.25 23.04 -11.70
C PRO A 4 -31.23 21.62 -11.11
N SER A 5 -30.18 20.88 -11.37
CA SER A 5 -29.94 19.62 -10.72
C SER A 5 -29.62 19.90 -9.24
N GLY A 6 -30.67 20.03 -8.43
CA GLY A 6 -30.52 19.94 -6.98
C GLY A 6 -30.01 18.56 -6.69
N THR A 7 -28.84 18.45 -5.99
CA THR A 7 -28.30 17.17 -5.55
C THR A 7 -29.37 16.45 -4.73
N ALA A 8 -29.72 15.23 -5.10
CA ALA A 8 -30.72 14.38 -4.44
C ALA A 8 -30.46 14.19 -2.92
N THR A 9 -29.37 14.71 -2.42
CA THR A 9 -28.90 14.60 -1.04
C THR A 9 -28.71 15.96 -0.34
N ALA A 10 -29.27 17.06 -0.90
CA ALA A 10 -29.10 18.42 -0.35
C ALA A 10 -29.64 18.62 1.07
N THR A 11 -30.52 17.74 1.56
CA THR A 11 -31.00 17.71 2.93
C THR A 11 -31.00 16.30 3.47
N THR A 12 -30.95 16.13 4.80
CA THR A 12 -31.05 14.81 5.46
C THR A 12 -32.30 14.04 5.07
N TYR A 13 -33.40 14.75 4.80
CA TYR A 13 -34.66 14.16 4.37
C TYR A 13 -34.55 13.61 2.94
N LEU A 14 -34.02 14.41 2.01
CA LEU A 14 -33.79 13.98 0.63
C LEU A 14 -32.75 12.85 0.53
N ALA A 15 -31.72 12.88 1.37
CA ALA A 15 -30.72 11.79 1.44
C ALA A 15 -31.36 10.47 1.89
N ARG A 16 -32.29 10.52 2.87
CA ARG A 16 -33.03 9.34 3.35
C ARG A 16 -33.96 8.78 2.28
N ASP A 17 -34.68 9.65 1.56
CA ASP A 17 -35.58 9.24 0.49
C ASP A 17 -34.82 8.68 -0.70
N HIS A 18 -33.69 9.27 -1.04
CA HIS A 18 -32.79 8.76 -2.06
C HIS A 18 -32.26 7.37 -1.70
N ALA A 19 -31.79 7.17 -0.47
CA ALA A 19 -31.33 5.86 0.01
C ALA A 19 -32.46 4.81 -0.03
N ARG A 20 -33.69 5.17 0.34
CA ARG A 20 -34.85 4.28 0.25
C ARG A 20 -35.22 3.94 -1.19
N ALA A 21 -35.13 4.90 -2.10
CA ALA A 21 -35.42 4.67 -3.52
C ALA A 21 -34.40 3.73 -4.18
N GLN A 22 -33.18 3.66 -3.62
CA GLN A 22 -32.13 2.76 -4.07
C GLN A 22 -32.10 1.41 -3.35
N ALA A 23 -33.00 1.19 -2.37
CA ALA A 23 -33.04 -0.09 -1.66
C ALA A 23 -33.35 -1.24 -2.64
N GLY A 24 -32.50 -2.25 -2.66
CA GLY A 24 -32.59 -3.39 -3.57
C GLY A 24 -31.98 -3.16 -4.96
N THR A 25 -31.38 -1.99 -5.24
CA THR A 25 -30.62 -1.78 -6.47
C THR A 25 -29.24 -2.40 -6.32
N GLU A 26 -28.92 -3.40 -7.11
CA GLU A 26 -27.56 -3.92 -7.22
C GLU A 26 -26.72 -2.95 -8.05
N VAL A 27 -25.56 -2.56 -7.50
CA VAL A 27 -24.58 -1.74 -8.22
C VAL A 27 -23.48 -2.68 -8.71
N ASP A 28 -23.45 -2.94 -10.00
CA ASP A 28 -22.45 -3.81 -10.64
C ASP A 28 -20.99 -3.33 -10.48
N ALA A 29 -20.79 -2.14 -9.94
CA ALA A 29 -19.49 -1.48 -9.90
C ALA A 29 -18.61 -1.88 -8.69
N MET A 30 -19.15 -2.58 -7.69
CA MET A 30 -18.38 -2.98 -6.52
C MET A 30 -18.37 -4.51 -6.37
N PRO A 31 -17.20 -5.14 -6.38
CA PRO A 31 -17.12 -6.56 -6.09
C PRO A 31 -17.64 -6.83 -4.68
N VAL A 32 -18.55 -7.79 -4.56
CA VAL A 32 -19.02 -8.28 -3.25
C VAL A 32 -17.86 -9.04 -2.60
N LEU A 33 -17.28 -8.46 -1.57
CA LEU A 33 -16.29 -9.15 -0.76
C LEU A 33 -17.01 -10.07 0.23
N PRO A 34 -16.61 -11.36 0.30
CA PRO A 34 -17.10 -12.23 1.37
C PRO A 34 -16.69 -11.63 2.73
N ALA A 35 -17.66 -11.25 3.53
CA ALA A 35 -17.45 -10.48 4.77
C ALA A 35 -16.67 -11.22 5.87
N SER A 36 -16.14 -12.42 5.65
CA SER A 36 -15.76 -13.27 6.79
C SER A 36 -14.66 -14.31 6.55
N ARG A 37 -13.83 -14.19 5.53
CA ARG A 37 -12.64 -15.05 5.47
C ARG A 37 -11.42 -14.27 5.92
N TRP A 38 -11.11 -14.38 7.19
CA TRP A 38 -9.83 -13.97 7.72
C TRP A 38 -8.75 -14.83 7.07
N PRO A 39 -7.69 -14.25 6.51
CA PRO A 39 -6.53 -15.02 6.10
C PRO A 39 -6.03 -15.83 7.31
N ALA A 40 -5.83 -17.11 7.14
CA ALA A 40 -5.23 -17.91 8.19
C ALA A 40 -3.85 -17.34 8.54
N PRO A 41 -3.50 -17.25 9.84
CA PRO A 41 -2.15 -16.84 10.21
C PRO A 41 -1.12 -17.79 9.57
N PRO A 42 0.08 -17.30 9.24
CA PRO A 42 1.18 -18.16 8.80
C PRO A 42 1.45 -19.27 9.82
N GLU A 43 2.06 -20.37 9.38
CA GLU A 43 2.48 -21.42 10.29
C GLU A 43 3.40 -20.85 11.38
N GLY A 44 3.13 -21.19 12.64
CA GLY A 44 3.87 -20.70 13.81
C GLY A 44 3.40 -19.34 14.35
N VAL A 45 2.42 -18.69 13.74
CA VAL A 45 1.82 -17.46 14.27
C VAL A 45 0.57 -17.80 15.07
N ALA A 46 0.54 -17.44 16.35
CA ALA A 46 -0.61 -17.62 17.20
C ALA A 46 -1.73 -16.61 16.83
N ALA A 47 -2.98 -17.02 17.00
CA ALA A 47 -4.12 -16.16 16.68
C ALA A 47 -4.16 -14.86 17.51
N GLU A 48 -3.66 -14.92 18.75
CA GLU A 48 -3.54 -13.77 19.67
C GLU A 48 -2.47 -12.76 19.24
N ASP A 49 -1.54 -13.16 18.36
CA ASP A 49 -0.54 -12.26 17.80
C ASP A 49 -1.04 -11.49 16.59
N VAL A 50 -2.17 -11.89 16.02
CA VAL A 50 -2.78 -11.17 14.89
C VAL A 50 -3.33 -9.84 15.38
N VAL A 51 -2.82 -8.74 14.80
CA VAL A 51 -3.22 -7.37 15.15
C VAL A 51 -4.08 -6.70 14.08
N TRP A 52 -4.07 -7.24 12.86
CA TRP A 52 -4.87 -6.73 11.75
C TRP A 52 -5.08 -7.82 10.70
N ALA A 53 -6.31 -7.99 10.25
CA ALA A 53 -6.64 -8.82 9.10
C ALA A 53 -7.81 -8.20 8.35
N GLU A 54 -7.64 -8.08 7.03
CA GLU A 54 -8.62 -7.41 6.15
C GLU A 54 -8.46 -7.92 4.72
N THR A 55 -9.55 -7.91 3.96
CA THR A 55 -9.51 -8.04 2.50
C THR A 55 -9.86 -6.70 1.89
N VAL A 56 -8.94 -6.15 1.10
CA VAL A 56 -9.11 -4.86 0.41
C VAL A 56 -9.50 -5.12 -1.04
N ALA A 57 -10.69 -4.70 -1.42
CA ALA A 57 -11.17 -4.82 -2.79
C ALA A 57 -10.32 -3.99 -3.76
N GLY A 58 -10.31 -4.38 -5.03
CA GLY A 58 -9.83 -3.52 -6.11
C GLY A 58 -10.59 -2.18 -6.13
N GLY A 59 -9.87 -1.08 -6.28
CA GLY A 59 -10.44 0.28 -6.20
C GLY A 59 -10.66 0.78 -4.77
N ASN A 60 -10.14 0.11 -3.76
CA ASN A 60 -10.31 0.53 -2.37
C ASN A 60 -8.96 0.78 -1.66
N TYR A 61 -9.02 1.28 -0.43
CA TYR A 61 -7.85 1.59 0.39
C TYR A 61 -8.06 1.16 1.83
N THR A 62 -6.95 1.02 2.54
CA THR A 62 -6.95 0.81 3.99
C THR A 62 -5.75 1.48 4.63
N HIS A 63 -5.74 1.58 5.95
CA HIS A 63 -4.65 2.19 6.70
C HIS A 63 -4.58 1.61 8.11
N LYS A 64 -3.38 1.58 8.68
CA LYS A 64 -3.16 1.12 10.06
C LYS A 64 -1.88 1.74 10.62
N VAL A 65 -1.84 1.96 11.92
CA VAL A 65 -0.59 2.18 12.65
C VAL A 65 -0.11 0.82 13.15
N LEU A 66 1.12 0.47 12.82
CA LEU A 66 1.77 -0.76 13.24
C LEU A 66 2.97 -0.43 14.14
N ALA A 67 3.07 -1.15 15.25
CA ALA A 67 4.21 -1.05 16.13
C ALA A 67 5.45 -1.69 15.52
N ARG A 68 6.62 -1.23 15.92
CA ARG A 68 7.91 -1.84 15.60
C ARG A 68 7.90 -3.34 15.90
N GLY A 69 8.47 -4.13 15.00
CA GLY A 69 8.47 -5.59 15.08
C GLY A 69 7.20 -6.26 14.56
N THR A 70 6.17 -5.50 14.13
CA THR A 70 5.01 -6.09 13.47
C THR A 70 5.37 -6.52 12.05
N GLU A 71 5.00 -7.71 11.65
CA GLU A 71 5.04 -8.16 10.26
C GLU A 71 3.68 -7.89 9.58
N LEU A 72 3.75 -7.27 8.41
CA LEU A 72 2.62 -7.00 7.52
C LEU A 72 2.75 -7.90 6.28
N ARG A 73 1.89 -8.90 6.19
CA ARG A 73 1.80 -9.79 5.05
C ARG A 73 0.71 -9.31 4.10
N LEU A 74 1.07 -9.08 2.85
CA LEU A 74 0.17 -8.79 1.75
C LEU A 74 0.07 -10.04 0.86
N THR A 75 -1.11 -10.33 0.33
CA THR A 75 -1.35 -11.48 -0.56
C THR A 75 -2.22 -11.06 -1.72
N ASP A 76 -1.76 -11.28 -2.94
CA ASP A 76 -2.59 -11.14 -4.14
C ASP A 76 -3.53 -12.36 -4.23
N LEU A 77 -4.80 -12.16 -3.85
CA LEU A 77 -5.75 -13.28 -3.74
C LEU A 77 -6.23 -13.80 -5.11
N THR A 78 -6.24 -12.95 -6.11
CA THR A 78 -6.89 -13.24 -7.40
C THR A 78 -5.97 -13.12 -8.62
N GLY A 79 -4.75 -12.63 -8.43
CA GLY A 79 -3.74 -12.47 -9.48
C GLY A 79 -3.71 -11.10 -10.16
N ASP A 80 -4.58 -10.19 -9.74
CA ASP A 80 -4.72 -8.86 -10.33
C ASP A 80 -4.61 -7.73 -9.29
N ALA A 81 -4.27 -8.02 -8.06
CA ALA A 81 -4.05 -6.98 -7.05
C ALA A 81 -2.82 -6.13 -7.40
N CYS A 82 -2.87 -4.85 -7.05
CA CYS A 82 -1.73 -3.96 -7.09
C CYS A 82 -1.73 -3.09 -5.84
N ALA A 83 -0.99 -3.52 -4.83
CA ALA A 83 -0.93 -2.87 -3.53
C ALA A 83 0.07 -1.72 -3.55
N HIS A 84 -0.41 -0.49 -3.73
CA HIS A 84 0.40 0.70 -3.56
C HIS A 84 0.55 1.01 -2.08
N LEU A 85 1.80 1.24 -1.63
CA LEU A 85 2.16 1.43 -0.23
C LEU A 85 2.83 2.78 0.00
N LEU A 86 2.40 3.46 1.06
CA LEU A 86 3.11 4.56 1.70
C LEU A 86 3.37 4.23 3.17
N LEU A 87 4.52 4.65 3.67
CA LEU A 87 4.90 4.54 5.07
C LEU A 87 5.28 5.91 5.62
N HIS A 88 4.80 6.21 6.81
CA HIS A 88 5.21 7.36 7.60
C HIS A 88 5.65 6.87 8.98
N CYS A 89 6.64 7.52 9.60
CA CYS A 89 6.91 7.29 11.00
C CYS A 89 5.69 7.71 11.83
N ALA A 90 5.16 6.85 12.70
CA ALA A 90 3.86 7.07 13.32
C ALA A 90 3.81 8.30 14.22
N ASP A 91 4.87 8.56 14.96
CA ASP A 91 4.99 9.70 15.88
C ASP A 91 5.67 10.93 15.27
N ARG A 92 6.20 10.79 14.04
CA ARG A 92 6.82 11.86 13.24
C ARG A 92 6.43 11.74 11.77
N PRO A 93 5.18 12.04 11.43
CA PRO A 93 4.64 11.77 10.10
C PRO A 93 5.32 12.54 8.94
N TRP A 94 6.14 13.56 9.27
CA TRP A 94 7.00 14.23 8.30
C TRP A 94 8.17 13.36 7.83
N GLU A 95 8.63 12.39 8.65
CA GLU A 95 9.54 11.34 8.25
C GLU A 95 8.74 10.24 7.54
N ARG A 96 9.03 10.02 6.28
CA ARG A 96 8.23 9.18 5.40
C ARG A 96 9.07 8.42 4.38
N LEU A 97 8.44 7.44 3.75
CA LEU A 97 9.06 6.63 2.71
C LEU A 97 9.71 7.51 1.63
N ASN A 98 10.99 7.27 1.39
CA ASN A 98 11.75 7.83 0.29
C ASN A 98 12.09 6.72 -0.72
N VAL A 99 11.35 6.68 -1.81
CA VAL A 99 11.52 5.68 -2.86
C VAL A 99 12.89 5.80 -3.55
N ALA A 100 13.36 7.04 -3.73
CA ALA A 100 14.66 7.26 -4.36
C ALA A 100 15.80 6.68 -3.51
N ASP A 101 15.78 6.91 -2.19
CA ASP A 101 16.78 6.34 -1.27
C ASP A 101 16.64 4.82 -1.14
N THR A 102 15.40 4.31 -1.14
CA THR A 102 15.12 2.87 -1.14
C THR A 102 15.81 2.15 -2.31
N VAL A 103 15.76 2.71 -3.50
CA VAL A 103 16.40 2.16 -4.71
C VAL A 103 17.90 2.46 -4.73
N LYS A 104 18.29 3.71 -4.46
CA LYS A 104 19.66 4.20 -4.68
C LYS A 104 20.63 3.68 -3.62
N VAL A 105 20.24 3.67 -2.35
CA VAL A 105 21.13 3.27 -1.25
C VAL A 105 21.45 1.78 -1.34
N LEU A 106 20.49 0.96 -1.72
CA LEU A 106 20.68 -0.49 -1.88
C LEU A 106 21.21 -0.89 -3.27
N TRP A 107 21.43 0.06 -4.19
CA TRP A 107 21.89 -0.18 -5.57
C TRP A 107 21.03 -1.20 -6.32
N ASN A 108 19.75 -1.28 -6.02
CA ASN A 108 18.83 -2.20 -6.65
C ASN A 108 17.47 -1.53 -6.91
N ALA A 109 17.07 -1.47 -8.17
CA ALA A 109 15.80 -0.88 -8.60
C ALA A 109 14.59 -1.82 -8.42
N TYR A 110 14.84 -3.11 -8.18
CA TYR A 110 13.81 -4.13 -8.10
C TYR A 110 13.62 -4.58 -6.66
N LEU A 111 12.44 -4.29 -6.11
CA LEU A 111 12.08 -4.71 -4.75
C LEU A 111 11.94 -6.23 -4.68
N GLY A 112 12.31 -6.82 -3.57
CA GLY A 112 12.19 -8.24 -3.27
C GLY A 112 12.63 -8.54 -1.85
N GLU A 113 12.71 -9.80 -1.50
CA GLU A 113 13.21 -10.25 -0.19
C GLU A 113 14.62 -9.67 0.08
N GLY A 114 14.83 -9.18 1.29
CA GLY A 114 16.07 -8.52 1.70
C GLY A 114 16.11 -7.01 1.47
N HIS A 115 15.14 -6.42 0.76
CA HIS A 115 15.08 -4.97 0.54
C HIS A 115 14.62 -4.22 1.79
N LEU A 116 15.14 -2.98 1.92
CA LEU A 116 14.78 -2.05 3.00
C LEU A 116 13.99 -0.88 2.40
N LEU A 117 12.86 -0.57 2.99
CA LEU A 117 12.09 0.63 2.69
C LEU A 117 12.58 1.76 3.59
N LEU A 118 13.31 2.71 2.99
CA LEU A 118 14.00 3.77 3.71
C LEU A 118 13.15 5.03 3.82
N SER A 119 13.33 5.74 4.93
CA SER A 119 12.79 7.08 5.11
C SER A 119 13.69 8.15 4.47
N ASP A 120 13.14 9.35 4.30
CA ASP A 120 13.87 10.56 3.90
C ASP A 120 14.93 11.04 4.94
N GLN A 121 15.06 10.30 6.04
CA GLN A 121 16.08 10.50 7.08
C GLN A 121 17.16 9.39 7.06
N GLY A 122 17.17 8.51 6.03
CA GLY A 122 18.12 7.42 5.92
C GLY A 122 17.95 6.35 7.01
N ARG A 123 16.75 6.19 7.53
CA ARG A 123 16.39 5.16 8.52
C ARG A 123 15.48 4.12 7.89
N VAL A 124 15.52 2.90 8.39
CA VAL A 124 14.66 1.81 7.92
C VAL A 124 13.26 1.99 8.52
N LEU A 125 12.24 2.16 7.67
CA LEU A 125 10.84 2.12 8.08
C LEU A 125 10.32 0.69 8.13
N ALA A 126 10.62 -0.07 7.07
CA ALA A 126 10.28 -1.49 7.01
C ALA A 126 11.31 -2.26 6.18
N SER A 127 11.37 -3.56 6.38
CA SER A 127 12.20 -4.50 5.61
C SER A 127 11.33 -5.57 4.96
N VAL A 128 11.69 -6.01 3.76
CA VAL A 128 11.02 -7.13 3.07
C VAL A 128 11.63 -8.42 3.58
N THR A 129 10.88 -9.18 4.38
CA THR A 129 11.34 -10.41 5.02
C THR A 129 10.99 -11.67 4.23
N TRP A 130 10.01 -11.58 3.32
CA TRP A 130 9.56 -12.68 2.49
C TRP A 130 8.92 -12.17 1.20
N ASP A 131 9.20 -12.84 0.08
CA ASP A 131 8.60 -12.52 -1.21
C ASP A 131 8.49 -13.77 -2.10
N THR A 132 7.28 -14.07 -2.57
CA THR A 132 7.02 -15.14 -3.54
C THR A 132 6.53 -14.61 -4.89
N SER A 133 6.32 -13.30 -5.00
CA SER A 133 5.82 -12.66 -6.22
C SER A 133 6.94 -12.21 -7.16
N GLY A 134 7.96 -11.54 -6.63
CA GLY A 134 9.01 -10.91 -7.42
C GLY A 134 8.50 -9.89 -8.45
N ARG A 135 7.25 -9.41 -8.29
CA ARG A 135 6.59 -8.48 -9.23
C ARG A 135 6.22 -7.20 -8.49
N HIS A 136 7.19 -6.29 -8.40
CA HIS A 136 7.05 -5.05 -7.65
C HIS A 136 7.56 -3.87 -8.46
N ASP A 137 7.16 -2.65 -8.07
CA ASP A 137 7.61 -1.41 -8.69
C ASP A 137 7.90 -0.34 -7.66
N ALA A 138 9.10 0.23 -7.75
CA ALA A 138 9.54 1.39 -6.98
C ALA A 138 9.73 2.64 -7.86
N LEU A 139 9.33 2.62 -9.12
CA LEU A 139 9.69 3.66 -10.10
C LEU A 139 8.50 4.50 -10.53
N THR A 140 7.33 3.88 -10.72
CA THR A 140 6.17 4.53 -11.36
C THR A 140 5.27 5.26 -10.36
N GLY A 141 5.18 4.77 -9.12
CA GLY A 141 4.23 5.27 -8.13
C GLY A 141 2.80 4.85 -8.44
N THR A 142 1.81 5.64 -8.00
CA THR A 142 0.38 5.33 -8.19
C THR A 142 -0.31 6.25 -9.18
N SER A 143 -1.53 5.89 -9.61
CA SER A 143 -2.33 6.67 -10.55
C SER A 143 -2.82 8.01 -9.96
N SER A 144 -2.96 9.02 -10.83
CA SER A 144 -3.52 10.32 -10.49
C SER A 144 -4.96 10.48 -10.99
N LEU A 145 -5.71 11.41 -10.38
CA LEU A 145 -7.06 11.78 -10.81
C LEU A 145 -7.12 12.04 -12.33
N ALA A 146 -6.26 12.92 -12.82
CA ALA A 146 -6.24 13.31 -14.24
C ALA A 146 -6.01 12.10 -15.16
N ARG A 147 -5.07 11.20 -14.80
CA ARG A 147 -4.78 10.00 -15.59
C ARG A 147 -5.97 9.05 -15.65
N ASN A 148 -6.59 8.76 -14.51
CA ASN A 148 -7.74 7.85 -14.46
C ASN A 148 -8.97 8.47 -15.14
N THR A 149 -9.19 9.79 -15.01
CA THR A 149 -10.28 10.46 -15.73
C THR A 149 -10.12 10.33 -17.24
N VAL A 150 -8.92 10.56 -17.77
CA VAL A 150 -8.67 10.39 -19.22
C VAL A 150 -8.83 8.94 -19.65
N ARG A 151 -8.38 7.99 -18.83
CA ARG A 151 -8.32 6.57 -19.22
C ARG A 151 -9.65 5.84 -19.02
N TYR A 152 -10.36 6.13 -17.93
CA TYR A 152 -11.54 5.37 -17.48
C TYR A 152 -12.80 6.22 -17.34
N GLY A 153 -12.73 7.51 -17.69
CA GLY A 153 -13.85 8.45 -17.60
C GLY A 153 -13.97 9.21 -16.28
N ASP A 154 -13.58 8.61 -15.17
CA ASP A 154 -13.57 9.24 -13.84
C ASP A 154 -12.46 8.65 -12.98
N GLY A 155 -11.78 9.48 -12.18
CA GLY A 155 -10.74 9.06 -11.24
C GLY A 155 -11.03 9.48 -9.80
N THR A 156 -12.24 9.99 -9.52
CA THR A 156 -12.64 10.43 -8.18
C THR A 156 -12.73 9.24 -7.20
N PRO A 157 -12.56 9.46 -5.89
CA PRO A 157 -12.54 8.36 -4.90
C PRO A 157 -13.83 7.52 -4.86
N GLN A 158 -14.96 8.09 -5.27
CA GLN A 158 -16.28 7.44 -5.23
C GLN A 158 -16.69 6.88 -6.60
N SER A 159 -15.82 6.97 -7.61
CA SER A 159 -16.08 6.41 -8.93
C SER A 159 -15.82 4.92 -8.99
N ALA A 160 -16.22 4.30 -10.10
CA ALA A 160 -15.88 2.90 -10.39
C ALA A 160 -14.37 2.70 -10.71
N SER A 161 -13.62 3.79 -10.90
CA SER A 161 -12.20 3.76 -11.29
C SER A 161 -11.32 4.74 -10.49
N PRO A 162 -11.36 4.70 -9.14
CA PRO A 162 -10.67 5.66 -8.30
C PRO A 162 -9.17 5.65 -8.55
N ALA A 163 -8.56 6.82 -8.54
CA ALA A 163 -7.11 6.96 -8.63
C ALA A 163 -6.45 6.70 -7.27
N GLY A 164 -5.33 5.98 -7.26
CA GLY A 164 -4.64 5.62 -6.02
C GLY A 164 -4.20 6.85 -5.20
N ARG A 165 -3.79 7.94 -5.86
CA ARG A 165 -3.45 9.18 -5.16
C ARG A 165 -4.67 9.80 -4.44
N GLU A 166 -5.86 9.68 -5.00
CA GLU A 166 -7.08 10.18 -4.36
C GLU A 166 -7.47 9.32 -3.15
N LEU A 167 -7.29 8.00 -3.22
CA LEU A 167 -7.49 7.10 -2.11
C LEU A 167 -6.46 7.35 -0.99
N PHE A 168 -5.20 7.61 -1.34
CA PHE A 168 -4.19 8.01 -0.35
C PHE A 168 -4.52 9.32 0.36
N LYS A 169 -5.13 10.30 -0.32
CA LYS A 169 -5.61 11.52 0.34
C LYS A 169 -6.64 11.22 1.43
N LEU A 170 -7.59 10.30 1.14
CA LEU A 170 -8.58 9.87 2.13
C LEU A 170 -7.95 9.16 3.31
N ALA A 171 -7.03 8.22 3.06
CA ALA A 171 -6.30 7.52 4.11
C ALA A 171 -5.47 8.48 4.98
N ALA A 172 -4.74 9.39 4.34
CA ALA A 172 -3.87 10.38 5.00
C ALA A 172 -4.63 11.32 5.94
N LEU A 173 -5.80 11.81 5.52
CA LEU A 173 -6.65 12.67 6.34
C LEU A 173 -7.04 12.04 7.67
N LYS A 174 -7.18 10.71 7.73
CA LYS A 174 -7.50 9.96 8.96
C LYS A 174 -6.34 9.95 9.96
N HIS A 175 -5.13 10.30 9.51
CA HIS A 175 -3.93 10.44 10.34
C HIS A 175 -3.46 11.88 10.49
N GLY A 176 -4.30 12.86 10.13
CA GLY A 176 -3.94 14.29 10.21
C GLY A 176 -2.93 14.74 9.15
N LEU A 177 -2.67 13.90 8.14
CA LEU A 177 -1.78 14.23 7.04
C LEU A 177 -2.53 14.99 5.94
N THR A 178 -1.78 15.77 5.15
CA THR A 178 -2.30 16.56 4.04
C THR A 178 -1.83 15.97 2.70
N PRO A 179 -2.41 16.39 1.56
CA PRO A 179 -1.94 15.96 0.25
C PRO A 179 -0.46 16.28 -0.05
N ARG A 180 0.14 17.25 0.68
CA ARG A 180 1.57 17.62 0.57
C ARG A 180 2.49 16.60 1.24
N ASP A 181 1.94 15.79 2.15
CA ASP A 181 2.69 14.79 2.91
C ASP A 181 2.78 13.46 2.18
N LEU A 182 2.10 13.30 1.03
CA LEU A 182 2.09 12.08 0.23
C LEU A 182 3.30 12.02 -0.71
N PRO A 183 4.32 11.20 -0.41
CA PRO A 183 5.46 10.96 -1.29
C PRO A 183 5.07 10.05 -2.47
N PRO A 184 5.99 9.76 -3.40
CA PRO A 184 5.84 8.63 -4.31
C PRO A 184 5.67 7.31 -3.54
N SER A 185 4.79 6.42 -4.02
CA SER A 185 4.55 5.10 -3.43
C SER A 185 5.38 4.02 -4.11
N VAL A 186 5.68 2.95 -3.40
CA VAL A 186 6.03 1.66 -3.99
C VAL A 186 4.76 0.87 -4.26
N SER A 187 4.82 -0.13 -5.16
CA SER A 187 3.72 -1.06 -5.38
C SER A 187 4.18 -2.51 -5.43
N PHE A 188 3.30 -3.40 -4.99
CA PHE A 188 3.53 -4.84 -4.94
C PHE A 188 2.55 -5.57 -5.86
N PHE A 189 2.98 -6.71 -6.38
CA PHE A 189 2.26 -7.67 -7.23
C PHE A 189 2.11 -7.29 -8.69
N GLN A 190 2.49 -6.08 -9.11
CA GLN A 190 2.53 -5.69 -10.52
C GLN A 190 3.92 -5.14 -10.83
N GLY A 191 4.67 -5.93 -11.57
CA GLY A 191 6.09 -5.65 -11.82
C GLY A 191 6.33 -4.74 -13.01
N VAL A 192 7.50 -4.13 -12.98
CA VAL A 192 8.07 -3.38 -14.10
C VAL A 192 9.52 -3.80 -14.29
N ARG A 193 10.06 -3.55 -15.47
CA ARG A 193 11.50 -3.61 -15.73
C ARG A 193 11.94 -2.38 -16.50
N ILE A 194 13.21 -2.07 -16.41
CA ILE A 194 13.85 -1.03 -17.21
C ILE A 194 14.43 -1.70 -18.45
N ALA A 195 14.00 -1.27 -19.64
CA ALA A 195 14.54 -1.72 -20.91
C ALA A 195 15.92 -1.12 -21.17
N GLU A 196 16.65 -1.62 -22.18
CA GLU A 196 17.99 -1.16 -22.53
C GLU A 196 18.03 0.34 -22.92
N ASP A 197 16.94 0.86 -23.47
CA ASP A 197 16.78 2.28 -23.82
C ASP A 197 16.40 3.17 -22.63
N GLY A 198 16.28 2.60 -21.42
CA GLY A 198 15.89 3.28 -20.19
C GLY A 198 14.38 3.47 -20.00
N THR A 199 13.55 2.99 -20.93
CA THR A 199 12.10 3.02 -20.77
C THR A 199 11.61 1.97 -19.75
N THR A 200 10.47 2.23 -19.14
CA THR A 200 9.86 1.30 -18.17
C THR A 200 8.84 0.42 -18.86
N GLU A 201 9.03 -0.89 -18.80
CA GLU A 201 8.12 -1.89 -19.33
C GLU A 201 7.29 -2.53 -18.20
N PHE A 202 5.99 -2.67 -18.44
CA PHE A 202 5.10 -3.36 -17.52
C PHE A 202 5.22 -4.87 -17.70
N THR A 203 5.55 -5.59 -16.63
CA THR A 203 5.70 -7.05 -16.64
C THR A 203 4.53 -7.79 -15.98
N GLY A 204 3.60 -7.03 -15.37
CA GLY A 204 2.38 -7.57 -14.78
C GLY A 204 2.59 -8.41 -13.52
N SER A 205 1.59 -9.22 -13.21
CA SER A 205 1.51 -10.09 -12.03
C SER A 205 2.23 -11.44 -12.24
N ALA A 206 2.62 -12.06 -11.12
CA ALA A 206 3.05 -13.46 -11.08
C ALA A 206 1.88 -14.45 -10.98
N GLY A 207 0.64 -13.95 -10.88
CA GLY A 207 -0.56 -14.76 -10.69
C GLY A 207 -1.07 -14.76 -9.23
N PRO A 208 -2.18 -15.45 -8.99
CA PRO A 208 -2.82 -15.49 -7.67
C PRO A 208 -1.95 -16.21 -6.63
N GLY A 209 -2.09 -15.78 -5.36
CA GLY A 209 -1.39 -16.37 -4.23
C GLY A 209 -0.01 -15.78 -3.97
N GLY A 210 0.48 -14.87 -4.83
CA GLY A 210 1.71 -14.13 -4.58
C GLY A 210 1.65 -13.40 -3.24
N THR A 211 2.74 -13.47 -2.46
CA THR A 211 2.80 -12.94 -1.09
C THR A 211 4.07 -12.15 -0.89
N VAL A 212 3.96 -11.01 -0.20
CA VAL A 212 5.09 -10.25 0.33
C VAL A 212 4.86 -9.98 1.81
N THR A 213 5.91 -10.11 2.62
CA THR A 213 5.88 -9.77 4.05
C THR A 213 6.86 -8.64 4.32
N LEU A 214 6.38 -7.62 5.00
CA LEU A 214 7.14 -6.44 5.42
C LEU A 214 7.22 -6.44 6.95
N ARG A 215 8.40 -6.26 7.52
CA ARG A 215 8.59 -6.07 8.96
C ARG A 215 8.77 -4.60 9.27
N ALA A 216 7.96 -4.05 10.17
CA ALA A 216 8.11 -2.67 10.65
C ALA A 216 9.35 -2.55 11.55
N GLU A 217 10.30 -1.71 11.17
CA GLU A 217 11.54 -1.47 11.92
C GLU A 217 11.46 -0.24 12.84
N GLN A 218 10.40 0.52 12.70
CA GLN A 218 9.94 1.61 13.58
C GLN A 218 8.41 1.50 13.72
N ASP A 219 7.83 2.28 14.62
CA ASP A 219 6.37 2.46 14.61
C ASP A 219 5.98 3.21 13.33
N VAL A 220 5.14 2.62 12.51
CA VAL A 220 4.80 3.16 11.19
C VAL A 220 3.30 3.31 10.99
N THR A 221 2.91 4.40 10.35
CA THR A 221 1.60 4.55 9.73
C THR A 221 1.67 3.99 8.32
N VAL A 222 0.92 2.94 8.08
CA VAL A 222 0.77 2.28 6.79
C VAL A 222 -0.44 2.86 6.08
N LEU A 223 -0.28 3.33 4.84
CA LEU A 223 -1.37 3.66 3.93
C LEU A 223 -1.27 2.72 2.73
N LEU A 224 -2.36 2.01 2.42
CA LEU A 224 -2.48 1.07 1.30
C LEU A 224 -3.60 1.50 0.37
N ALA A 225 -3.33 1.51 -0.94
CA ALA A 225 -4.34 1.66 -1.98
C ALA A 225 -4.22 0.49 -2.96
N ASN A 226 -5.30 -0.25 -3.15
CA ASN A 226 -5.34 -1.39 -4.07
C ASN A 226 -6.02 -0.96 -5.37
N VAL A 227 -5.25 -0.51 -6.35
CA VAL A 227 -5.71 0.03 -7.63
C VAL A 227 -4.83 -0.45 -8.78
N PRO A 228 -5.31 -0.47 -10.04
CA PRO A 228 -4.49 -0.90 -11.17
C PRO A 228 -3.18 -0.14 -11.26
N HIS A 229 -2.13 -0.85 -11.68
CA HIS A 229 -0.82 -0.24 -11.92
C HIS A 229 -0.93 0.83 -13.03
N PRO A 230 -0.27 1.99 -12.90
CA PRO A 230 -0.36 3.04 -13.93
C PRO A 230 0.03 2.59 -15.34
N LEU A 231 0.96 1.65 -15.47
CA LEU A 231 1.43 1.12 -16.74
C LEU A 231 0.66 -0.13 -17.22
N ASP A 232 -0.34 -0.61 -16.48
CA ASP A 232 -1.18 -1.73 -16.92
C ASP A 232 -1.79 -1.39 -18.30
N PRO A 233 -1.58 -2.20 -19.35
CA PRO A 233 -2.05 -1.86 -20.69
C PRO A 233 -3.55 -2.09 -20.90
N ARG A 234 -4.22 -2.82 -20.00
CA ARG A 234 -5.63 -3.18 -20.13
C ARG A 234 -6.52 -1.94 -20.19
N PRO A 235 -7.50 -1.86 -21.11
CA PRO A 235 -8.37 -0.69 -21.23
C PRO A 235 -9.38 -0.58 -20.08
N ALA A 236 -9.79 -1.70 -19.50
CA ALA A 236 -10.69 -1.74 -18.35
C ALA A 236 -9.95 -1.51 -17.04
N TYR A 237 -10.64 -0.91 -16.05
CA TYR A 237 -10.14 -0.80 -14.68
C TYR A 237 -10.20 -2.17 -14.01
N THR A 238 -9.08 -2.87 -14.01
CA THR A 238 -8.99 -4.24 -13.48
C THR A 238 -8.05 -4.27 -12.28
N CYS A 239 -8.57 -4.66 -11.14
CA CYS A 239 -7.79 -4.83 -9.91
C CYS A 239 -8.47 -5.89 -9.04
N GLY A 240 -7.72 -6.90 -8.64
CA GLY A 240 -8.20 -8.00 -7.81
C GLY A 240 -8.23 -7.68 -6.32
N ASN A 241 -8.61 -8.66 -5.52
CA ASN A 241 -8.65 -8.54 -4.08
C ASN A 241 -7.28 -8.72 -3.45
N LEU A 242 -6.96 -7.89 -2.48
CA LEU A 242 -5.74 -7.91 -1.68
C LEU A 242 -6.04 -8.44 -0.27
N GLY A 243 -5.37 -9.52 0.13
CA GLY A 243 -5.35 -9.96 1.53
C GLY A 243 -4.32 -9.17 2.33
N VAL A 244 -4.72 -8.69 3.50
CA VAL A 244 -3.86 -7.97 4.44
C VAL A 244 -3.90 -8.69 5.77
N LEU A 245 -2.74 -9.07 6.31
CA LEU A 245 -2.58 -9.70 7.60
C LEU A 245 -1.38 -9.11 8.32
N ALA A 246 -1.56 -8.59 9.53
CA ALA A 246 -0.44 -8.16 10.36
C ALA A 246 -0.44 -8.90 11.69
N TYR A 247 0.74 -9.26 12.16
CA TYR A 247 0.95 -10.01 13.40
C TYR A 247 2.24 -9.57 14.11
N ARG A 248 2.26 -9.77 15.43
CA ARG A 248 3.43 -9.45 16.24
C ARG A 248 4.59 -10.37 15.89
N ALA A 249 5.75 -9.78 15.71
CA ALA A 249 7.02 -10.47 15.51
C ALA A 249 8.11 -9.70 16.26
N ARG A 250 9.37 -9.94 15.91
CA ARG A 250 10.50 -9.22 16.49
C ARG A 250 11.13 -8.30 15.44
N PRO A 251 11.58 -7.10 15.83
CA PRO A 251 12.33 -6.24 14.92
C PRO A 251 13.66 -6.90 14.55
N THR A 252 14.20 -6.50 13.41
CA THR A 252 15.55 -6.90 12.99
C THR A 252 16.59 -6.42 14.01
N SER A 253 17.54 -7.28 14.35
CA SER A 253 18.57 -7.00 15.34
C SER A 253 19.96 -7.37 14.81
N PRO A 254 21.05 -6.86 15.43
CA PRO A 254 22.41 -7.29 15.09
C PRO A 254 22.55 -8.82 15.12
N GLY A 255 23.15 -9.38 14.07
CA GLY A 255 23.26 -10.83 13.87
C GLY A 255 22.14 -11.47 13.05
N ASP A 256 21.07 -10.73 12.74
CA ASP A 256 20.07 -11.13 11.74
C ASP A 256 20.73 -11.08 10.34
N PRO A 257 20.55 -12.08 9.47
CA PRO A 257 21.07 -12.04 8.10
C PRO A 257 20.68 -10.78 7.34
N LEU A 258 19.48 -10.25 7.56
CA LEU A 258 19.01 -9.01 6.93
C LEU A 258 19.80 -7.78 7.39
N TRP A 259 20.20 -7.73 8.67
CA TRP A 259 21.02 -6.64 9.20
C TRP A 259 22.40 -6.59 8.56
N GLU A 260 22.95 -7.75 8.23
CA GLU A 260 24.30 -7.86 7.67
C GLU A 260 24.33 -8.03 6.14
N ALA A 261 23.16 -7.99 5.49
CA ALA A 261 23.02 -8.31 4.05
C ALA A 261 23.87 -7.41 3.15
N THR A 262 23.93 -6.09 3.44
CA THR A 262 24.75 -5.12 2.71
C THR A 262 25.34 -4.07 3.66
N PRO A 263 26.52 -3.48 3.33
CA PRO A 263 27.08 -2.40 4.13
C PRO A 263 26.18 -1.19 4.28
N GLU A 264 25.45 -0.83 3.21
CA GLU A 264 24.52 0.28 3.17
C GLU A 264 23.28 0.01 4.01
N GLY A 265 22.73 -1.21 3.91
CA GLY A 265 21.60 -1.66 4.74
C GLY A 265 21.95 -1.68 6.21
N ARG A 266 23.13 -2.24 6.55
CA ARG A 266 23.66 -2.19 7.91
C ARG A 266 23.78 -0.76 8.43
N ARG A 267 24.27 0.17 7.61
CA ARG A 267 24.34 1.59 7.99
C ARG A 267 22.97 2.18 8.27
N ALA A 268 21.98 1.85 7.46
CA ALA A 268 20.59 2.32 7.66
C ALA A 268 20.00 1.74 8.96
N PHE A 269 20.25 0.48 9.28
CA PHE A 269 19.87 -0.12 10.57
C PHE A 269 20.55 0.54 11.75
N LEU A 270 21.85 0.85 11.65
CA LEU A 270 22.59 1.58 12.70
C LEU A 270 21.99 2.97 12.91
N ASN A 271 21.68 3.72 11.83
CA ASN A 271 21.02 5.02 11.93
C ASN A 271 19.66 4.91 12.64
N THR A 272 18.93 3.82 12.37
CA THR A 272 17.63 3.55 13.01
C THR A 272 17.81 3.25 14.50
N ALA A 273 18.74 2.35 14.84
CA ALA A 273 19.04 1.96 16.22
C ALA A 273 19.53 3.15 17.07
N ASP A 274 20.47 3.94 16.55
CA ASP A 274 20.99 5.14 17.21
C ASP A 274 19.83 6.11 17.50
N HIS A 275 18.94 6.31 16.53
CA HIS A 275 17.80 7.19 16.70
C HIS A 275 16.80 6.69 17.73
N LEU A 276 16.48 5.39 17.74
CA LEU A 276 15.56 4.79 18.71
C LEU A 276 16.15 4.82 20.11
N THR A 277 17.45 4.53 20.25
CA THR A 277 18.18 4.60 21.51
C THR A 277 18.17 6.01 22.08
N ALA A 278 18.45 7.02 21.26
CA ALA A 278 18.42 8.43 21.68
C ALA A 278 17.05 8.88 22.18
N ARG A 279 15.98 8.16 21.82
CA ARG A 279 14.60 8.42 22.26
C ARG A 279 14.14 7.53 23.41
N GLY A 280 14.99 6.64 23.90
CA GLY A 280 14.63 5.66 24.93
C GLY A 280 13.66 4.58 24.44
N ILE A 281 13.63 4.33 23.14
CA ILE A 281 12.84 3.26 22.50
C ILE A 281 13.85 2.16 22.15
N ALA A 282 14.12 1.26 23.09
CA ALA A 282 15.07 0.15 22.89
C ALA A 282 14.34 -1.16 22.59
#